data_944c885e84fb397fd9fbadd68baa7170
#
_entry.id   944c885e84fb397fd9fbadd68baa7170
#
_cell.length_a   1.000
_cell.length_b   1.000
_cell.length_c   1.000
_cell.angle_alpha   90.00
_cell.angle_beta   90.00
_cell.angle_gamma   90.00
#
_symmetry.space_group_name_H-M   'P 1'
#
loop_
_entity.id
_entity.type
_entity.pdbx_description
1 polymer ?
#
loop_
_entity_poly.entity_id
_entity_poly.type
_entity_poly.pdbx_seq_one_letter_code
_entity_poly.pdbx_strand_id
1 'polypeptide(L)'
;VLEATGNYSKPITDYFIKAGYNVVVLNPILTHQQKAKSIRKIKTDPIDVARIAKVYYLNKHDVYHDVPDDLAELQSLARQYEGLMQLYTETQLRMQSLLDLVFPNYHTVFDHLCGKASLSILQSYPSPNDVLEADRGDLFKIIKTCALGHSADWCNKAVDRLLAAAGESLPSHKAQQSKTRGLLDYISILLPQQRILTNIRAQLITRASLSPAFSLIKSI
;
A
#
# COMPACT_ATOMS: atom_id res chain seq x y z
N VAL A 1 5.81 33.57 8.39
CA VAL A 1 5.63 32.95 7.05
C VAL A 1 6.59 31.78 6.93
N LEU A 2 6.15 30.66 6.42
CA LEU A 2 6.94 29.43 6.23
C LEU A 2 6.72 28.92 4.80
N GLU A 3 7.71 28.20 4.26
CA GLU A 3 7.52 27.41 3.03
C GLU A 3 7.19 25.96 3.40
N ALA A 4 6.23 25.34 2.70
CA ALA A 4 5.88 23.93 2.90
C ALA A 4 7.00 23.02 2.42
N THR A 5 7.92 22.67 3.31
CA THR A 5 9.08 21.79 3.03
C THR A 5 8.80 20.35 3.53
N GLY A 6 7.70 19.76 3.07
CA GLY A 6 7.30 18.41 3.46
C GLY A 6 7.12 18.26 4.97
N ASN A 7 7.73 17.23 5.56
CA ASN A 7 7.56 16.93 6.98
C ASN A 7 8.28 17.91 7.92
N TYR A 8 9.28 18.65 7.43
CA TYR A 8 10.07 19.56 8.27
C TYR A 8 9.32 20.83 8.65
N SER A 9 8.40 21.30 7.82
CA SER A 9 7.62 22.52 8.12
C SER A 9 6.53 22.29 9.17
N LYS A 10 5.99 21.07 9.30
CA LYS A 10 4.86 20.79 10.20
C LYS A 10 5.14 21.07 11.67
N PRO A 11 6.20 20.51 12.31
CA PRO A 11 6.46 20.78 13.72
C PRO A 11 6.67 22.26 14.02
N ILE A 12 7.27 23.00 13.07
CA ILE A 12 7.51 24.44 13.20
C ILE A 12 6.19 25.21 13.08
N THR A 13 5.33 24.84 12.13
CA THR A 13 3.99 25.41 11.98
C THR A 13 3.17 25.23 13.26
N ASP A 14 3.11 24.00 13.77
CA ASP A 14 2.37 23.63 14.98
C ASP A 14 2.88 24.42 16.22
N TYR A 15 4.21 24.56 16.32
CA TYR A 15 4.82 25.34 17.40
C TYR A 15 4.36 26.80 17.38
N PHE A 16 4.43 27.46 16.20
CA PHE A 16 4.04 28.87 16.11
C PHE A 16 2.53 29.07 16.29
N ILE A 17 1.69 28.17 15.82
CA ILE A 17 0.24 28.22 16.05
C ILE A 17 -0.05 28.11 17.55
N LYS A 18 0.55 27.12 18.25
CA LYS A 18 0.39 26.96 19.71
C LYS A 18 0.91 28.15 20.49
N ALA A 19 1.92 28.86 19.96
CA ALA A 19 2.43 30.08 20.54
C ALA A 19 1.57 31.35 20.24
N GLY A 20 0.43 31.19 19.53
CA GLY A 20 -0.52 32.27 19.23
C GLY A 20 -0.16 33.11 17.99
N TYR A 21 0.77 32.68 17.15
CA TYR A 21 1.13 33.41 15.93
C TYR A 21 0.18 33.07 14.78
N ASN A 22 -0.14 34.07 13.96
CA ASN A 22 -0.77 33.88 12.66
C ASN A 22 0.28 33.33 11.69
N VAL A 23 0.13 32.08 11.28
CA VAL A 23 1.08 31.42 10.39
C VAL A 23 0.54 31.39 8.96
N VAL A 24 1.40 31.71 7.99
CA VAL A 24 1.13 31.56 6.57
C VAL A 24 2.12 30.54 6.01
N VAL A 25 1.60 29.46 5.42
CA VAL A 25 2.40 28.39 4.80
C VAL A 25 2.30 28.52 3.27
N LEU A 26 3.42 28.88 2.64
CA LEU A 26 3.50 29.09 1.21
C LEU A 26 3.75 27.78 0.45
N ASN A 27 3.10 27.65 -0.71
CA ASN A 27 3.37 26.54 -1.62
C ASN A 27 4.78 26.70 -2.24
N PRO A 28 5.65 25.70 -2.20
CA PRO A 28 6.98 25.73 -2.81
C PRO A 28 7.00 26.10 -4.30
N ILE A 29 5.92 25.81 -5.02
CA ILE A 29 5.79 26.18 -6.43
C ILE A 29 5.90 27.71 -6.61
N LEU A 30 5.28 28.49 -5.71
CA LEU A 30 5.30 29.95 -5.79
C LEU A 30 6.70 30.52 -5.56
N THR A 31 7.46 29.96 -4.62
CA THR A 31 8.84 30.36 -4.35
C THR A 31 9.78 29.91 -5.47
N HIS A 32 9.55 28.74 -6.07
CA HIS A 32 10.26 28.24 -7.24
C HIS A 32 10.05 29.11 -8.49
N GLN A 33 8.83 29.59 -8.74
CA GLN A 33 8.55 30.50 -9.85
C GLN A 33 9.34 31.82 -9.74
N GLN A 34 9.56 32.30 -8.51
CA GLN A 34 10.42 33.47 -8.29
C GLN A 34 11.91 33.17 -8.54
N LYS A 35 12.36 31.92 -8.33
CA LYS A 35 13.72 31.49 -8.71
C LYS A 35 13.96 31.54 -10.22
N ALA A 36 12.97 31.16 -11.02
CA ALA A 36 13.05 31.16 -12.48
C ALA A 36 13.23 32.56 -13.07
N LYS A 37 12.77 33.63 -12.38
CA LYS A 37 12.91 35.04 -12.78
C LYS A 37 14.28 35.64 -12.40
N SER A 38 15.13 34.96 -11.65
CA SER A 38 16.43 35.44 -11.22
C SER A 38 17.55 34.96 -12.17
N ILE A 39 18.31 35.91 -12.72
CA ILE A 39 19.42 35.67 -13.66
C ILE A 39 20.56 34.86 -12.98
N ARG A 40 20.74 34.99 -11.68
CA ARG A 40 21.78 34.27 -10.91
C ARG A 40 21.17 33.17 -10.05
N LYS A 41 21.57 31.91 -10.32
CA LYS A 41 21.14 30.71 -9.58
C LYS A 41 21.92 30.50 -8.28
N ILE A 42 22.16 31.55 -7.49
CA ILE A 42 22.85 31.41 -6.20
C ILE A 42 21.83 30.91 -5.18
N LYS A 43 22.13 29.79 -4.51
CA LYS A 43 21.33 29.19 -3.46
C LYS A 43 22.04 29.43 -2.12
N THR A 44 21.52 30.36 -1.32
CA THR A 44 21.93 30.58 0.07
C THR A 44 20.67 30.82 0.91
N ASP A 45 20.68 30.42 2.17
CA ASP A 45 19.55 30.56 3.07
C ASP A 45 19.02 32.00 3.19
N PRO A 46 19.87 33.06 3.32
CA PRO A 46 19.38 34.45 3.35
C PRO A 46 18.64 34.86 2.08
N ILE A 47 19.07 34.38 0.90
CA ILE A 47 18.40 34.67 -0.38
C ILE A 47 17.06 33.95 -0.46
N ASP A 48 16.98 32.73 0.02
CA ASP A 48 15.72 31.96 0.05
C ASP A 48 14.72 32.58 1.03
N VAL A 49 15.16 33.08 2.21
CA VAL A 49 14.33 33.84 3.14
C VAL A 49 13.78 35.14 2.51
N ALA A 50 14.64 35.90 1.81
CA ALA A 50 14.20 37.10 1.11
C ALA A 50 13.18 36.81 0.00
N ARG A 51 13.30 35.67 -0.68
CA ARG A 51 12.33 35.23 -1.69
C ARG A 51 10.99 34.84 -1.08
N ILE A 52 11.00 34.11 0.03
CA ILE A 52 9.78 33.75 0.78
C ILE A 52 9.05 35.02 1.21
N ALA A 53 9.76 36.00 1.78
CA ALA A 53 9.21 37.30 2.13
C ALA A 53 8.63 38.03 0.92
N LYS A 54 9.35 38.06 -0.21
CA LYS A 54 8.87 38.70 -1.43
C LYS A 54 7.59 38.03 -1.96
N VAL A 55 7.50 36.70 -1.97
CA VAL A 55 6.28 35.98 -2.38
C VAL A 55 5.11 36.37 -1.49
N TYR A 56 5.34 36.43 -0.17
CA TYR A 56 4.32 36.83 0.80
C TYR A 56 3.77 38.23 0.54
N TYR A 57 4.64 39.22 0.32
CA TYR A 57 4.20 40.61 0.12
C TYR A 57 3.61 40.88 -1.28
N LEU A 58 3.94 40.09 -2.29
CA LEU A 58 3.44 40.26 -3.63
C LEU A 58 2.07 39.59 -3.89
N ASN A 59 1.67 38.68 -3.03
CA ASN A 59 0.44 37.89 -3.21
C ASN A 59 -0.43 37.99 -1.96
N LYS A 60 -1.75 37.79 -2.14
CA LYS A 60 -2.66 37.55 -1.02
C LYS A 60 -2.53 36.11 -0.57
N HIS A 61 -2.38 35.90 0.70
CA HIS A 61 -2.29 34.56 1.31
C HIS A 61 -3.26 34.45 2.47
N ASP A 62 -3.93 33.31 2.57
CA ASP A 62 -4.76 32.99 3.71
C ASP A 62 -3.88 32.55 4.89
N VAL A 63 -4.32 32.90 6.09
CA VAL A 63 -3.71 32.37 7.32
C VAL A 63 -3.96 30.86 7.36
N TYR A 64 -2.95 30.12 7.73
CA TYR A 64 -3.08 28.67 7.90
C TYR A 64 -4.10 28.38 9.00
N HIS A 65 -5.15 27.66 8.67
CA HIS A 65 -6.12 27.17 9.63
C HIS A 65 -5.68 25.79 10.11
N ASP A 66 -5.62 25.64 11.43
CA ASP A 66 -5.33 24.37 12.05
C ASP A 66 -6.42 23.35 11.71
N VAL A 67 -6.00 22.14 11.39
CA VAL A 67 -6.94 21.05 11.08
C VAL A 67 -7.30 20.39 12.41
N PRO A 68 -8.61 20.19 12.72
CA PRO A 68 -9.01 19.47 13.92
C PRO A 68 -8.29 18.12 14.05
N ASP A 69 -7.87 17.77 15.28
CA ASP A 69 -7.06 16.58 15.55
C ASP A 69 -7.66 15.28 14.99
N ASP A 70 -8.97 15.11 15.09
CA ASP A 70 -9.71 13.96 14.56
C ASP A 70 -9.58 13.85 13.04
N LEU A 71 -9.65 14.96 12.33
CA LEU A 71 -9.48 15.02 10.88
C LEU A 71 -8.01 14.82 10.48
N ALA A 72 -7.07 15.39 11.24
CA ALA A 72 -5.63 15.23 11.03
C ALA A 72 -5.22 13.76 11.19
N GLU A 73 -5.73 13.08 12.22
CA GLU A 73 -5.55 11.65 12.45
C GLU A 73 -6.12 10.80 11.29
N LEU A 74 -7.34 11.13 10.83
CA LEU A 74 -7.96 10.42 9.71
C LEU A 74 -7.14 10.58 8.42
N GLN A 75 -6.67 11.80 8.13
CA GLN A 75 -5.79 12.07 7.00
C GLN A 75 -4.45 11.31 7.10
N SER A 76 -3.88 11.23 8.30
CA SER A 76 -2.64 10.49 8.55
C SER A 76 -2.82 8.99 8.28
N LEU A 77 -3.89 8.39 8.79
CA LEU A 77 -4.22 6.98 8.54
C LEU A 77 -4.50 6.70 7.06
N ALA A 78 -5.20 7.60 6.38
CA ALA A 78 -5.47 7.47 4.94
C ALA A 78 -4.17 7.44 4.13
N ARG A 79 -3.22 8.35 4.40
CA ARG A 79 -1.90 8.36 3.72
C ARG A 79 -1.08 7.11 4.03
N GLN A 80 -1.12 6.61 5.27
CA GLN A 80 -0.47 5.36 5.63
C GLN A 80 -1.08 4.18 4.87
N TYR A 81 -2.41 4.11 4.77
CA TYR A 81 -3.10 3.09 4.01
C TYR A 81 -2.71 3.12 2.53
N GLU A 82 -2.73 4.29 1.90
CA GLU A 82 -2.34 4.47 0.50
C GLU A 82 -0.89 4.01 0.24
N GLY A 83 0.05 4.45 1.08
CA GLY A 83 1.46 4.06 0.95
C GLY A 83 1.67 2.55 1.10
N LEU A 84 0.98 1.92 2.06
CA LEU A 84 1.04 0.47 2.26
C LEU A 84 0.34 -0.29 1.14
N MET A 85 -0.76 0.24 0.58
CA MET A 85 -1.42 -0.36 -0.60
C MET A 85 -0.51 -0.35 -1.83
N GLN A 86 0.26 0.71 -2.05
CA GLN A 86 1.24 0.76 -3.15
C GLN A 86 2.32 -0.32 -2.97
N LEU A 87 2.90 -0.44 -1.77
CA LEU A 87 3.88 -1.48 -1.46
C LEU A 87 3.30 -2.89 -1.61
N TYR A 88 2.07 -3.08 -1.17
CA TYR A 88 1.36 -4.36 -1.30
C TYR A 88 1.15 -4.73 -2.77
N THR A 89 0.69 -3.80 -3.58
CA THR A 89 0.50 -4.00 -5.03
C THR A 89 1.81 -4.33 -5.73
N GLU A 90 2.90 -3.62 -5.40
CA GLU A 90 4.23 -3.93 -5.95
C GLU A 90 4.69 -5.34 -5.56
N THR A 91 4.51 -5.72 -4.29
CA THR A 91 4.85 -7.06 -3.80
C THR A 91 4.05 -8.15 -4.52
N GLN A 92 2.75 -7.91 -4.76
CA GLN A 92 1.89 -8.82 -5.53
C GLN A 92 2.41 -9.04 -6.95
N LEU A 93 2.74 -7.96 -7.67
CA LEU A 93 3.25 -8.02 -9.03
C LEU A 93 4.58 -8.80 -9.11
N ARG A 94 5.48 -8.57 -8.15
CA ARG A 94 6.75 -9.30 -8.07
C ARG A 94 6.56 -10.78 -7.75
N MET A 95 5.66 -11.11 -6.82
CA MET A 95 5.28 -12.49 -6.52
C MET A 95 4.70 -13.17 -7.77
N GLN A 96 3.77 -12.53 -8.46
CA GLN A 96 3.14 -13.06 -9.66
C GLN A 96 4.17 -13.34 -10.77
N SER A 97 5.10 -12.41 -11.00
CA SER A 97 6.17 -12.59 -11.99
C SER A 97 7.04 -13.84 -11.72
N LEU A 98 7.30 -14.16 -10.45
CA LEU A 98 8.00 -15.39 -10.09
C LEU A 98 7.11 -16.62 -10.21
N LEU A 99 5.84 -16.50 -9.81
CA LEU A 99 4.88 -17.59 -9.92
C LEU A 99 4.69 -18.03 -11.36
N ASP A 100 4.62 -17.12 -12.32
CA ASP A 100 4.51 -17.40 -13.75
C ASP A 100 5.72 -18.20 -14.28
N LEU A 101 6.87 -18.11 -13.62
CA LEU A 101 8.07 -18.88 -13.97
C LEU A 101 8.18 -20.21 -13.23
N VAL A 102 7.65 -20.29 -12.01
CA VAL A 102 7.71 -21.47 -11.13
C VAL A 102 6.52 -22.39 -11.36
N PHE A 103 5.34 -21.82 -11.52
CA PHE A 103 4.07 -22.54 -11.65
C PHE A 103 3.12 -21.81 -12.62
N PRO A 104 3.39 -21.84 -13.94
CA PRO A 104 2.70 -20.99 -14.95
C PRO A 104 1.17 -21.06 -14.91
N ASN A 105 0.61 -22.26 -14.78
CA ASN A 105 -0.87 -22.44 -14.85
C ASN A 105 -1.58 -22.22 -13.51
N TYR A 106 -0.86 -21.85 -12.44
CA TYR A 106 -1.45 -21.67 -11.12
C TYR A 106 -2.57 -20.61 -11.07
N HIS A 107 -2.50 -19.59 -11.92
CA HIS A 107 -3.50 -18.51 -12.00
C HIS A 107 -4.90 -19.01 -12.37
N THR A 108 -5.03 -20.21 -12.94
CA THR A 108 -6.33 -20.81 -13.30
C THR A 108 -7.04 -21.47 -12.13
N VAL A 109 -6.35 -21.68 -11.01
CA VAL A 109 -6.86 -22.45 -9.86
C VAL A 109 -7.80 -21.62 -8.99
N PHE A 110 -7.42 -20.38 -8.70
CA PHE A 110 -8.14 -19.49 -7.78
C PHE A 110 -8.44 -18.14 -8.43
N ASP A 111 -9.65 -17.63 -8.23
CA ASP A 111 -10.05 -16.30 -8.72
C ASP A 111 -9.21 -15.16 -8.09
N HIS A 112 -8.76 -15.37 -6.85
CA HIS A 112 -7.91 -14.43 -6.10
C HIS A 112 -6.56 -15.06 -5.79
N LEU A 113 -5.57 -14.73 -6.60
CA LEU A 113 -4.22 -15.28 -6.50
C LEU A 113 -3.57 -15.05 -5.12
N CYS A 114 -3.81 -13.88 -4.53
CA CYS A 114 -3.33 -13.52 -3.19
C CYS A 114 -4.34 -13.83 -2.07
N GLY A 115 -5.33 -14.68 -2.35
CA GLY A 115 -6.28 -15.16 -1.34
C GLY A 115 -5.63 -16.13 -0.35
N LYS A 116 -6.22 -16.25 0.85
CA LYS A 116 -5.66 -17.10 1.93
C LYS A 116 -5.41 -18.53 1.47
N ALA A 117 -6.37 -19.16 0.79
CA ALA A 117 -6.25 -20.54 0.32
C ALA A 117 -5.10 -20.68 -0.69
N SER A 118 -5.04 -19.77 -1.66
CA SER A 118 -3.99 -19.75 -2.68
C SER A 118 -2.60 -19.61 -2.05
N LEU A 119 -2.39 -18.61 -1.21
CA LEU A 119 -1.08 -18.39 -0.56
C LEU A 119 -0.69 -19.54 0.36
N SER A 120 -1.64 -20.17 1.07
CA SER A 120 -1.37 -21.32 1.93
C SER A 120 -0.96 -22.56 1.14
N ILE A 121 -1.54 -22.79 -0.02
CA ILE A 121 -1.10 -23.86 -0.94
C ILE A 121 0.32 -23.57 -1.41
N LEU A 122 0.60 -22.37 -1.90
CA LEU A 122 1.94 -22.01 -2.38
C LEU A 122 3.02 -22.05 -1.29
N GLN A 123 2.66 -21.79 -0.04
CA GLN A 123 3.61 -21.93 1.09
C GLN A 123 4.03 -23.38 1.33
N SER A 124 3.10 -24.33 1.16
CA SER A 124 3.35 -25.75 1.43
C SER A 124 3.82 -26.50 0.17
N TYR A 125 3.32 -26.09 -1.00
CA TYR A 125 3.52 -26.74 -2.30
C TYR A 125 3.81 -25.69 -3.36
N PRO A 126 5.02 -25.08 -3.37
CA PRO A 126 5.32 -23.93 -4.22
C PRO A 126 5.54 -24.27 -5.71
N SER A 127 5.71 -25.53 -6.07
CA SER A 127 5.95 -25.97 -7.46
C SER A 127 4.91 -27.00 -7.92
N PRO A 128 4.75 -27.19 -9.26
CA PRO A 128 3.89 -28.25 -9.79
C PRO A 128 4.24 -29.64 -9.26
N ASN A 129 5.53 -29.97 -9.15
CA ASN A 129 5.97 -31.28 -8.66
C ASN A 129 5.56 -31.51 -7.20
N ASP A 130 5.71 -30.49 -6.34
CA ASP A 130 5.27 -30.58 -4.95
C ASP A 130 3.78 -30.89 -4.85
N VAL A 131 2.97 -30.29 -5.70
CA VAL A 131 1.50 -30.51 -5.75
C VAL A 131 1.18 -31.94 -6.25
N LEU A 132 1.89 -32.43 -7.28
CA LEU A 132 1.65 -33.76 -7.84
C LEU A 132 2.07 -34.88 -6.90
N GLU A 133 3.08 -34.64 -6.04
CA GLU A 133 3.55 -35.57 -5.00
C GLU A 133 2.72 -35.50 -3.71
N ALA A 134 1.91 -34.45 -3.55
CA ALA A 134 1.11 -34.22 -2.34
C ALA A 134 -0.08 -35.20 -2.23
N ASP A 135 -0.43 -35.56 -0.98
CA ASP A 135 -1.68 -36.27 -0.72
C ASP A 135 -2.89 -35.37 -0.99
N ARG A 136 -3.87 -35.90 -1.75
CA ARG A 136 -5.09 -35.16 -2.11
C ARG A 136 -5.86 -34.66 -0.87
N GLY A 137 -5.87 -35.45 0.20
CA GLY A 137 -6.54 -35.10 1.45
C GLY A 137 -5.87 -33.93 2.16
N ASP A 138 -4.57 -33.80 2.07
CA ASP A 138 -3.82 -32.68 2.65
C ASP A 138 -4.05 -31.39 1.86
N LEU A 139 -4.06 -31.43 0.52
CA LEU A 139 -4.46 -30.30 -0.31
C LEU A 139 -5.87 -29.84 0.03
N PHE A 140 -6.82 -30.79 0.14
CA PHE A 140 -8.19 -30.50 0.56
C PHE A 140 -8.26 -29.84 1.93
N LYS A 141 -7.56 -30.35 2.93
CA LYS A 141 -7.53 -29.80 4.30
C LYS A 141 -7.05 -28.34 4.31
N ILE A 142 -5.97 -28.03 3.60
CA ILE A 142 -5.45 -26.66 3.51
C ILE A 142 -6.50 -25.73 2.90
N ILE A 143 -7.06 -26.11 1.76
CA ILE A 143 -8.07 -25.29 1.05
C ILE A 143 -9.29 -25.10 1.97
N LYS A 144 -9.79 -26.17 2.59
CA LYS A 144 -10.98 -26.13 3.45
C LYS A 144 -10.79 -25.25 4.70
N THR A 145 -9.59 -25.29 5.29
CA THR A 145 -9.25 -24.44 6.46
C THR A 145 -9.19 -22.97 6.11
N CYS A 146 -8.73 -22.64 4.91
CA CYS A 146 -8.52 -21.24 4.48
C CYS A 146 -9.74 -20.65 3.76
N ALA A 147 -10.55 -21.47 3.11
CA ALA A 147 -11.74 -21.08 2.37
C ALA A 147 -13.01 -21.16 3.22
N LEU A 148 -13.05 -20.40 4.31
CA LEU A 148 -14.21 -20.37 5.22
C LEU A 148 -15.46 -19.90 4.45
N GLY A 149 -16.55 -20.68 4.58
CA GLY A 149 -17.83 -20.41 3.91
C GLY A 149 -18.04 -21.14 2.58
N HIS A 150 -17.01 -21.78 2.01
CA HIS A 150 -17.18 -22.62 0.82
C HIS A 150 -17.58 -24.06 1.16
N SER A 151 -18.37 -24.69 0.27
CA SER A 151 -18.79 -26.08 0.41
C SER A 151 -17.62 -27.05 0.23
N ALA A 152 -17.77 -28.29 0.71
CA ALA A 152 -16.79 -29.35 0.47
C ALA A 152 -16.64 -29.66 -1.04
N ASP A 153 -17.73 -29.58 -1.79
CA ASP A 153 -17.72 -29.77 -3.25
C ASP A 153 -16.87 -28.71 -3.95
N TRP A 154 -16.99 -27.44 -3.54
CA TRP A 154 -16.14 -26.36 -4.07
C TRP A 154 -14.66 -26.61 -3.76
N CYS A 155 -14.34 -27.05 -2.53
CA CYS A 155 -12.95 -27.38 -2.16
C CYS A 155 -12.40 -28.55 -2.99
N ASN A 156 -13.21 -29.60 -3.24
CA ASN A 156 -12.80 -30.72 -4.11
C ASN A 156 -12.53 -30.25 -5.55
N LYS A 157 -13.42 -29.44 -6.13
CA LYS A 157 -13.21 -28.84 -7.44
C LYS A 157 -11.96 -27.96 -7.51
N ALA A 158 -11.61 -27.25 -6.43
CA ALA A 158 -10.38 -26.48 -6.36
C ALA A 158 -9.14 -27.38 -6.33
N VAL A 159 -9.18 -28.51 -5.61
CA VAL A 159 -8.12 -29.53 -5.66
C VAL A 159 -7.97 -30.12 -7.05
N ASP A 160 -9.09 -30.46 -7.73
CA ASP A 160 -9.04 -30.98 -9.10
C ASP A 160 -8.40 -29.99 -10.07
N ARG A 161 -8.78 -28.72 -10.02
CA ARG A 161 -8.16 -27.66 -10.81
C ARG A 161 -6.66 -27.51 -10.51
N LEU A 162 -6.28 -27.60 -9.22
CA LEU A 162 -4.89 -27.48 -8.79
C LEU A 162 -4.04 -28.62 -9.36
N LEU A 163 -4.51 -29.86 -9.28
CA LEU A 163 -3.83 -31.04 -9.84
C LEU A 163 -3.74 -30.96 -11.36
N ALA A 164 -4.81 -30.56 -12.06
CA ALA A 164 -4.81 -30.34 -13.50
C ALA A 164 -3.79 -29.25 -13.90
N ALA A 165 -3.82 -28.09 -13.22
CA ALA A 165 -2.87 -27.02 -13.46
C ALA A 165 -1.42 -27.46 -13.21
N ALA A 166 -1.17 -28.30 -12.20
CA ALA A 166 0.16 -28.84 -11.94
C ALA A 166 0.62 -29.79 -13.07
N GLY A 167 -0.26 -30.66 -13.54
CA GLY A 167 0.07 -31.60 -14.63
C GLY A 167 0.33 -30.93 -15.98
N GLU A 168 -0.30 -29.79 -16.22
CA GLU A 168 -0.15 -29.02 -17.46
C GLU A 168 0.95 -27.94 -17.40
N SER A 169 1.51 -27.69 -16.23
CA SER A 169 2.50 -26.62 -16.04
C SER A 169 3.88 -27.01 -16.57
N LEU A 170 4.49 -26.10 -17.31
CA LEU A 170 5.86 -26.21 -17.82
C LEU A 170 6.72 -25.10 -17.17
N PRO A 171 7.27 -25.34 -15.96
CA PRO A 171 8.08 -24.34 -15.28
C PRO A 171 9.43 -24.10 -15.94
N SER A 172 10.00 -22.92 -15.71
CA SER A 172 11.34 -22.58 -16.18
C SER A 172 12.40 -23.43 -15.48
N HIS A 173 13.20 -24.20 -16.22
CA HIS A 173 14.21 -25.10 -15.66
C HIS A 173 15.42 -24.41 -15.00
N LYS A 174 15.78 -23.18 -15.47
CA LYS A 174 16.95 -22.48 -14.96
C LYS A 174 16.63 -21.75 -13.65
N ALA A 175 17.54 -21.88 -12.67
CA ALA A 175 17.47 -21.22 -11.37
C ALA A 175 16.17 -21.50 -10.58
N GLN A 176 15.62 -22.71 -10.70
CA GLN A 176 14.34 -23.09 -10.11
C GLN A 176 14.32 -22.89 -8.57
N GLN A 177 15.35 -23.34 -7.86
CA GLN A 177 15.44 -23.19 -6.42
C GLN A 177 15.41 -21.72 -5.98
N SER A 178 16.17 -20.84 -6.67
CA SER A 178 16.21 -19.42 -6.33
C SER A 178 14.87 -18.74 -6.60
N LYS A 179 14.16 -19.13 -7.68
CA LYS A 179 12.84 -18.58 -8.01
C LYS A 179 11.79 -19.02 -7.00
N THR A 180 11.77 -20.31 -6.67
CA THR A 180 10.87 -20.87 -5.65
C THR A 180 11.13 -20.21 -4.29
N ARG A 181 12.39 -20.03 -3.90
CA ARG A 181 12.74 -19.32 -2.66
C ARG A 181 12.24 -17.89 -2.69
N GLY A 182 12.49 -17.15 -3.78
CA GLY A 182 11.99 -15.77 -3.95
C GLY A 182 10.46 -15.67 -3.91
N LEU A 183 9.75 -16.65 -4.48
CA LEU A 183 8.29 -16.75 -4.39
C LEU A 183 7.84 -16.87 -2.93
N LEU A 184 8.44 -17.76 -2.16
CA LEU A 184 8.13 -17.94 -0.74
C LEU A 184 8.47 -16.70 0.10
N ASP A 185 9.57 -16.03 -0.22
CA ASP A 185 9.95 -14.77 0.45
C ASP A 185 8.90 -13.67 0.19
N TYR A 186 8.41 -13.50 -1.04
CA TYR A 186 7.32 -12.55 -1.31
C TYR A 186 6.00 -12.92 -0.64
N ILE A 187 5.65 -14.21 -0.56
CA ILE A 187 4.46 -14.67 0.19
C ILE A 187 4.60 -14.31 1.67
N SER A 188 5.78 -14.49 2.24
CA SER A 188 6.05 -14.14 3.64
C SER A 188 5.91 -12.65 3.95
N ILE A 189 6.14 -11.78 2.94
CA ILE A 189 5.93 -10.33 3.04
C ILE A 189 4.44 -9.97 2.84
N LEU A 190 3.75 -10.61 1.90
CA LEU A 190 2.35 -10.31 1.58
C LEU A 190 1.40 -10.58 2.74
N LEU A 191 1.57 -11.67 3.47
CA LEU A 191 0.67 -12.03 4.55
C LEU A 191 0.62 -11.00 5.70
N PRO A 192 1.76 -10.51 6.23
CA PRO A 192 1.76 -9.40 7.18
C PRO A 192 1.18 -8.11 6.62
N GLN A 193 1.48 -7.77 5.35
CA GLN A 193 0.92 -6.58 4.70
C GLN A 193 -0.60 -6.62 4.64
N GLN A 194 -1.20 -7.75 4.26
CA GLN A 194 -2.66 -7.94 4.27
C GLN A 194 -3.27 -7.70 5.65
N ARG A 195 -2.62 -8.23 6.70
CA ARG A 195 -3.06 -8.05 8.08
C ARG A 195 -3.03 -6.58 8.50
N ILE A 196 -1.92 -5.89 8.20
CA ILE A 196 -1.75 -4.47 8.53
C ILE A 196 -2.79 -3.63 7.79
N LEU A 197 -2.97 -3.83 6.49
CA LEU A 197 -3.97 -3.12 5.68
C LEU A 197 -5.39 -3.33 6.20
N THR A 198 -5.74 -4.55 6.59
CA THR A 198 -7.04 -4.87 7.20
C THR A 198 -7.24 -4.09 8.50
N ASN A 199 -6.23 -4.02 9.36
CA ASN A 199 -6.29 -3.29 10.62
C ASN A 199 -6.42 -1.78 10.41
N ILE A 200 -5.63 -1.18 9.50
CA ILE A 200 -5.71 0.26 9.22
C ILE A 200 -7.06 0.59 8.59
N ARG A 201 -7.56 -0.24 7.68
CA ARG A 201 -8.90 -0.06 7.10
C ARG A 201 -10.00 -0.08 8.17
N ALA A 202 -9.93 -0.99 9.14
CA ALA A 202 -10.87 -1.02 10.25
C ALA A 202 -10.80 0.24 11.10
N GLN A 203 -9.60 0.73 11.40
CA GLN A 203 -9.40 2.00 12.13
C GLN A 203 -9.95 3.20 11.36
N LEU A 204 -9.71 3.27 10.03
CA LEU A 204 -10.25 4.31 9.15
C LEU A 204 -11.78 4.33 9.20
N ILE A 205 -12.43 3.17 9.05
CA ILE A 205 -13.88 3.06 9.09
C ILE A 205 -14.44 3.51 10.45
N THR A 206 -13.83 3.05 11.55
CA THR A 206 -14.26 3.41 12.89
C THR A 206 -14.14 4.91 13.14
N ARG A 207 -13.01 5.53 12.80
CA ARG A 207 -12.80 6.97 12.99
C ARG A 207 -13.67 7.80 12.05
N ALA A 208 -13.79 7.41 10.79
CA ALA A 208 -14.65 8.09 9.83
C ALA A 208 -16.12 8.09 10.29
N SER A 209 -16.61 6.99 10.84
CA SER A 209 -18.00 6.89 11.33
C SER A 209 -18.32 7.82 12.50
N LEU A 210 -17.31 8.31 13.22
CA LEU A 210 -17.46 9.28 14.30
C LEU A 210 -17.52 10.73 13.78
N SER A 211 -17.11 10.99 12.54
CA SER A 211 -17.12 12.32 11.94
C SER A 211 -18.52 12.70 11.46
N PRO A 212 -19.06 13.87 11.84
CA PRO A 212 -20.35 14.36 11.32
C PRO A 212 -20.39 14.46 9.79
N ALA A 213 -19.27 14.78 9.14
CA ALA A 213 -19.14 14.86 7.70
C ALA A 213 -19.35 13.50 7.00
N PHE A 214 -19.01 12.40 7.67
CA PHE A 214 -19.16 11.05 7.11
C PHE A 214 -20.64 10.64 6.94
N SER A 215 -21.51 11.09 7.85
CA SER A 215 -22.95 10.85 7.73
C SER A 215 -23.56 11.55 6.51
N LEU A 216 -23.07 12.74 6.17
CA LEU A 216 -23.49 13.51 4.97
C LEU A 216 -23.04 12.80 3.68
N ILE A 217 -21.80 12.31 3.62
CA ILE A 217 -21.28 11.60 2.44
C ILE A 217 -22.02 10.27 2.21
N LYS A 218 -22.41 9.59 3.28
CA LYS A 218 -23.12 8.30 3.20
C LYS A 218 -24.58 8.44 2.76
N SER A 219 -25.14 9.67 2.81
CA SER A 219 -26.52 9.98 2.39
C SER A 219 -26.64 10.36 0.90
N ILE A 220 -25.53 10.49 0.19
CA ILE A 220 -25.44 10.69 -1.26
C ILE A 220 -25.25 9.35 -1.98
#